data_3dc76afd7cf79364215407d61bc54237
#
_entry.id   3dc76afd7cf79364215407d61bc54237
#
_cell.length_a   1.000
_cell.length_b   1.000
_cell.length_c   1.000
_cell.angle_alpha   90.00
_cell.angle_beta   90.00
_cell.angle_gamma   90.00
#
_symmetry.space_group_name_H-M   'P 1'
#
loop_
_entity.id
_entity.type
_entity.pdbx_description
1 polymer ?
#
loop_
_entity_poly.entity_id
_entity_poly.type
_entity_poly.pdbx_seq_one_letter_code
_entity_poly.pdbx_strand_id
1 'polypeptide(L)'
;LFCLSHYKFSLLSAEHARRYQNLLLLISELNGEVVLMQKGTRMIEDTMSTAYRLYHDMSERNIDESLTRTALQIARDVHEIKKDYNLIVRGLSSSMELNSENDGMSLDDILTILKSSLDASLPKGKRLFFNIQLEENLYTQNHYLLLSIFRNLFNNAIEAADGNPVELSVRQSSTDSS
;
A
#
# COMPACT_ATOMS: atom_id res chain seq x y z
N LEU A 1 6.51 43.31 -17.64
CA LEU A 1 5.57 42.94 -16.55
C LEU A 1 4.80 41.65 -16.88
N PHE A 2 4.31 41.49 -18.10
CA PHE A 2 3.52 40.29 -18.50
C PHE A 2 4.35 38.96 -18.44
N CYS A 3 5.61 38.95 -18.88
CA CYS A 3 6.48 37.77 -18.83
C CYS A 3 6.76 37.28 -17.40
N LEU A 4 6.94 38.17 -16.45
CA LEU A 4 7.19 37.82 -15.05
C LEU A 4 5.94 37.23 -14.36
N SER A 5 4.74 37.69 -14.73
CA SER A 5 3.48 37.15 -14.22
C SER A 5 3.23 35.73 -14.75
N HIS A 6 3.47 35.51 -16.05
CA HIS A 6 3.32 34.19 -16.67
C HIS A 6 4.32 33.15 -16.12
N TYR A 7 5.55 33.56 -15.84
CA TYR A 7 6.60 32.74 -15.26
C TYR A 7 6.25 32.35 -13.80
N LYS A 8 5.75 33.30 -12.99
CA LYS A 8 5.30 33.04 -11.63
C LYS A 8 4.08 32.07 -11.59
N PHE A 9 3.14 32.25 -12.54
CA PHE A 9 1.97 31.35 -12.62
C PHE A 9 2.37 29.93 -13.03
N SER A 10 3.29 29.78 -13.96
CA SER A 10 3.83 28.47 -14.38
C SER A 10 4.59 27.79 -13.25
N LEU A 11 5.38 28.50 -12.46
CA LEU A 11 6.10 27.95 -11.30
C LEU A 11 5.14 27.52 -10.18
N LEU A 12 4.10 28.31 -9.91
CA LEU A 12 3.07 27.97 -8.92
C LEU A 12 2.28 26.72 -9.33
N SER A 13 1.90 26.61 -10.61
CA SER A 13 1.19 25.43 -11.10
C SER A 13 2.05 24.17 -11.07
N ALA A 14 3.34 24.27 -11.40
CA ALA A 14 4.28 23.15 -11.29
C ALA A 14 4.51 22.70 -9.84
N GLU A 15 4.58 23.66 -8.91
CA GLU A 15 4.72 23.36 -7.48
C GLU A 15 3.45 22.70 -6.91
N HIS A 16 2.27 23.18 -7.30
CA HIS A 16 1.00 22.54 -6.92
C HIS A 16 0.89 21.12 -7.49
N ALA A 17 1.22 20.91 -8.75
CA ALA A 17 1.23 19.58 -9.37
C ALA A 17 2.19 18.63 -8.64
N ARG A 18 3.39 19.09 -8.28
CA ARG A 18 4.36 18.30 -7.53
C ARG A 18 3.87 17.93 -6.12
N ARG A 19 3.24 18.88 -5.42
CA ARG A 19 2.65 18.64 -4.09
C ARG A 19 1.51 17.62 -4.19
N TYR A 20 0.67 17.72 -5.21
CA TYR A 20 -0.42 16.77 -5.46
C TYR A 20 0.12 15.37 -5.74
N GLN A 21 1.14 15.23 -6.60
CA GLN A 21 1.79 13.95 -6.85
C GLN A 21 2.37 13.33 -5.57
N ASN A 22 3.04 14.11 -4.73
CA ASN A 22 3.59 13.64 -3.47
C ASN A 22 2.48 13.18 -2.50
N LEU A 23 1.35 13.89 -2.46
CA LEU A 23 0.16 13.48 -1.68
C LEU A 23 -0.40 12.16 -2.15
N LEU A 24 -0.55 11.97 -3.47
CA LEU A 24 -1.02 10.72 -4.05
C LEU A 24 -0.11 9.54 -3.69
N LEU A 25 1.19 9.75 -3.77
CA LEU A 25 2.17 8.71 -3.39
C LEU A 25 2.10 8.39 -1.89
N LEU A 26 1.95 9.39 -1.03
CA LEU A 26 1.80 9.20 0.41
C LEU A 26 0.53 8.41 0.74
N ILE A 27 -0.60 8.76 0.13
CA ILE A 27 -1.87 8.03 0.32
C ILE A 27 -1.73 6.60 -0.19
N SER A 28 -1.05 6.39 -1.33
CA SER A 28 -0.78 5.05 -1.85
C SER A 28 0.09 4.22 -0.89
N GLU A 29 1.08 4.82 -0.25
CA GLU A 29 1.91 4.17 0.77
C GLU A 29 1.08 3.77 1.98
N LEU A 30 0.26 4.69 2.51
CA LEU A 30 -0.65 4.41 3.62
C LEU A 30 -1.65 3.29 3.30
N ASN A 31 -2.18 3.24 2.06
CA ASN A 31 -3.03 2.13 1.61
C ASN A 31 -2.31 0.78 1.70
N GLY A 32 -1.04 0.72 1.28
CA GLY A 32 -0.22 -0.47 1.42
C GLY A 32 -0.07 -0.92 2.87
N GLU A 33 0.19 0.02 3.78
CA GLU A 33 0.31 -0.25 5.21
C GLU A 33 -1.00 -0.76 5.82
N VAL A 34 -2.14 -0.17 5.44
CA VAL A 34 -3.47 -0.63 5.90
C VAL A 34 -3.74 -2.07 5.45
N VAL A 35 -3.36 -2.45 4.23
CA VAL A 35 -3.49 -3.84 3.74
C VAL A 35 -2.61 -4.80 4.55
N LEU A 36 -1.37 -4.41 4.88
CA LEU A 36 -0.48 -5.19 5.74
C LEU A 36 -1.05 -5.32 7.16
N MET A 37 -1.63 -4.26 7.71
CA MET A 37 -2.30 -4.28 8.99
C MET A 37 -3.52 -5.23 8.99
N GLN A 38 -4.32 -5.22 7.92
CA GLN A 38 -5.44 -6.17 7.77
C GLN A 38 -4.96 -7.63 7.75
N LYS A 39 -3.81 -7.89 7.13
CA LYS A 39 -3.18 -9.23 7.19
C LYS A 39 -2.74 -9.57 8.62
N GLY A 40 -2.18 -8.60 9.35
CA GLY A 40 -1.84 -8.75 10.76
C GLY A 40 -3.03 -9.15 11.64
N THR A 41 -4.23 -8.63 11.36
CA THR A 41 -5.45 -9.02 12.07
C THR A 41 -5.71 -10.53 12.01
N ARG A 42 -5.50 -11.17 10.85
CA ARG A 42 -5.67 -12.62 10.70
C ARG A 42 -4.67 -13.40 11.56
N MET A 43 -3.41 -12.96 11.60
CA MET A 43 -2.39 -13.60 12.44
C MET A 43 -2.76 -13.51 13.93
N ILE A 44 -3.33 -12.39 14.38
CA ILE A 44 -3.82 -12.21 15.74
C ILE A 44 -5.00 -13.16 16.01
N GLU A 45 -5.92 -13.34 15.07
CA GLU A 45 -7.04 -14.30 15.15
C GLU A 45 -6.57 -15.75 15.29
N ASP A 46 -5.61 -16.15 14.46
CA ASP A 46 -5.02 -17.49 14.49
C ASP A 46 -4.30 -17.75 15.82
N THR A 47 -3.57 -16.73 16.32
CA THR A 47 -2.87 -16.80 17.61
C THR A 47 -3.87 -16.93 18.75
N MET A 48 -4.94 -16.14 18.74
CA MET A 48 -6.00 -16.19 19.74
C MET A 48 -6.67 -17.57 19.76
N SER A 49 -7.03 -18.09 18.58
CA SER A 49 -7.64 -19.42 18.44
C SER A 49 -6.71 -20.50 18.99
N THR A 50 -5.41 -20.39 18.70
CA THR A 50 -4.41 -21.35 19.21
C THR A 50 -4.27 -21.28 20.73
N ALA A 51 -4.29 -20.09 21.31
CA ALA A 51 -4.21 -19.90 22.76
C ALA A 51 -5.46 -20.44 23.48
N TYR A 52 -6.67 -20.26 22.93
CA TYR A 52 -7.89 -20.85 23.47
C TYR A 52 -7.88 -22.38 23.38
N ARG A 53 -7.41 -22.95 22.27
CA ARG A 53 -7.28 -24.40 22.12
C ARG A 53 -6.29 -24.97 23.13
N LEU A 54 -5.14 -24.31 23.32
CA LEU A 54 -4.17 -24.71 24.33
C LEU A 54 -4.77 -24.71 25.74
N TYR A 55 -5.47 -23.64 26.10
CA TYR A 55 -6.18 -23.55 27.37
C TYR A 55 -7.17 -24.72 27.55
N HIS A 56 -7.97 -25.02 26.54
CA HIS A 56 -8.94 -26.11 26.56
C HIS A 56 -8.28 -27.50 26.76
N ASP A 57 -7.24 -27.78 25.97
CA ASP A 57 -6.48 -29.04 26.04
C ASP A 57 -5.81 -29.22 27.42
N MET A 58 -5.30 -28.16 28.01
CA MET A 58 -4.69 -28.18 29.34
C MET A 58 -5.74 -28.40 30.44
N SER A 59 -6.90 -27.75 30.30
CA SER A 59 -8.01 -27.89 31.24
C SER A 59 -8.58 -29.32 31.21
N GLU A 60 -8.80 -29.92 30.04
CA GLU A 60 -9.32 -31.30 29.92
C GLU A 60 -8.34 -32.35 30.49
N ARG A 61 -7.05 -32.11 30.36
CA ARG A 61 -6.02 -33.05 30.83
C ARG A 61 -5.64 -32.84 32.29
N ASN A 62 -6.35 -31.97 33.02
CA ASN A 62 -6.05 -31.62 34.41
C ASN A 62 -4.57 -31.24 34.62
N ILE A 63 -3.98 -30.50 33.69
CA ILE A 63 -2.61 -29.98 33.80
C ILE A 63 -2.59 -28.89 34.88
N ASP A 64 -1.41 -28.65 35.44
CA ASP A 64 -1.17 -27.61 36.46
C ASP A 64 -2.04 -26.37 36.30
N GLU A 65 -2.77 -26.02 37.36
CA GLU A 65 -3.75 -24.92 37.34
C GLU A 65 -3.09 -23.56 37.03
N SER A 66 -1.83 -23.38 37.43
CA SER A 66 -1.08 -22.15 37.15
C SER A 66 -0.80 -21.99 35.65
N LEU A 67 -0.41 -23.07 34.98
CA LEU A 67 -0.16 -23.08 33.53
C LEU A 67 -1.46 -22.87 32.76
N THR A 68 -2.55 -23.53 33.19
CA THR A 68 -3.88 -23.40 32.58
C THR A 68 -4.40 -21.96 32.69
N ARG A 69 -4.22 -21.29 33.84
CA ARG A 69 -4.56 -19.87 34.01
C ARG A 69 -3.71 -18.96 33.11
N THR A 70 -2.43 -19.26 32.99
CA THR A 70 -1.52 -18.49 32.12
C THR A 70 -1.97 -18.58 30.65
N ALA A 71 -2.34 -19.77 30.17
CA ALA A 71 -2.85 -19.94 28.82
C ALA A 71 -4.15 -19.13 28.58
N LEU A 72 -5.07 -19.13 29.55
CA LEU A 72 -6.29 -18.32 29.48
C LEU A 72 -5.97 -16.81 29.48
N GLN A 73 -5.00 -16.39 30.31
CA GLN A 73 -4.59 -14.98 30.33
C GLN A 73 -4.03 -14.55 28.97
N ILE A 74 -3.15 -15.34 28.35
CA ILE A 74 -2.62 -15.08 27.02
C ILE A 74 -3.76 -14.94 25.99
N ALA A 75 -4.75 -15.85 26.03
CA ALA A 75 -5.89 -15.78 25.12
C ALA A 75 -6.70 -14.49 25.27
N ARG A 76 -6.89 -14.02 26.50
CA ARG A 76 -7.56 -12.74 26.80
C ARG A 76 -6.76 -11.54 26.33
N ASP A 77 -5.46 -11.52 26.60
CA ASP A 77 -4.59 -10.43 26.21
C ASP A 77 -4.52 -10.28 24.68
N VAL A 78 -4.43 -11.41 23.97
CA VAL A 78 -4.49 -11.41 22.49
C VAL A 78 -5.84 -10.91 21.99
N HIS A 79 -6.94 -11.26 22.69
CA HIS A 79 -8.27 -10.75 22.33
C HIS A 79 -8.37 -9.22 22.47
N GLU A 80 -7.82 -8.63 23.54
CA GLU A 80 -7.78 -7.17 23.71
C GLU A 80 -6.91 -6.51 22.64
N ILE A 81 -5.73 -7.06 22.35
CA ILE A 81 -4.86 -6.58 21.28
C ILE A 81 -5.61 -6.58 19.93
N LYS A 82 -6.37 -7.65 19.62
CA LYS A 82 -7.18 -7.73 18.41
C LYS A 82 -8.19 -6.59 18.32
N LYS A 83 -8.86 -6.30 19.44
CA LYS A 83 -9.89 -5.25 19.51
C LYS A 83 -9.28 -3.87 19.21
N ASP A 84 -8.17 -3.53 19.87
CA ASP A 84 -7.49 -2.26 19.68
C ASP A 84 -6.92 -2.13 18.27
N TYR A 85 -6.33 -3.19 17.75
CA TYR A 85 -5.79 -3.24 16.41
C TYR A 85 -6.86 -3.01 15.33
N ASN A 86 -8.04 -3.64 15.49
CA ASN A 86 -9.17 -3.42 14.58
C ASN A 86 -9.70 -1.98 14.62
N LEU A 87 -9.67 -1.32 15.77
CA LEU A 87 -10.05 0.10 15.87
C LEU A 87 -9.08 0.99 15.09
N ILE A 88 -7.78 0.74 15.21
CA ILE A 88 -6.75 1.48 14.46
C ILE A 88 -6.92 1.29 12.96
N VAL A 89 -7.07 0.04 12.49
CA VAL A 89 -7.24 -0.27 11.07
C VAL A 89 -8.49 0.41 10.51
N ARG A 90 -9.62 0.36 11.22
CA ARG A 90 -10.86 1.03 10.79
C ARG A 90 -10.71 2.55 10.76
N GLY A 91 -10.07 3.13 11.77
CA GLY A 91 -9.84 4.58 11.81
C GLY A 91 -8.98 5.07 10.65
N LEU A 92 -7.92 4.34 10.32
CA LEU A 92 -7.07 4.63 9.16
C LEU A 92 -7.84 4.48 7.85
N SER A 93 -8.54 3.36 7.64
CA SER A 93 -9.33 3.12 6.43
C SER A 93 -10.39 4.20 6.22
N SER A 94 -11.13 4.57 7.27
CA SER A 94 -12.15 5.62 7.20
C SER A 94 -11.55 7.00 6.88
N SER A 95 -10.37 7.31 7.44
CA SER A 95 -9.69 8.58 7.15
C SER A 95 -9.21 8.67 5.70
N MET A 96 -8.92 7.53 5.08
CA MET A 96 -8.48 7.46 3.69
C MET A 96 -9.66 7.53 2.72
N GLU A 97 -10.80 6.91 3.05
CA GLU A 97 -12.03 6.97 2.24
C GLU A 97 -12.61 8.39 2.16
N LEU A 98 -12.50 9.17 3.24
CA LEU A 98 -12.96 10.57 3.28
C LEU A 98 -12.16 11.50 2.35
N ASN A 99 -10.96 11.12 1.94
CA ASN A 99 -10.10 11.90 1.04
C ASN A 99 -10.21 11.46 -0.44
N SER A 100 -10.95 10.41 -0.74
CA SER A 100 -11.25 9.99 -2.10
C SER A 100 -12.45 10.77 -2.65
N GLU A 101 -12.29 12.06 -2.93
CA GLU A 101 -13.18 12.73 -3.87
C GLU A 101 -13.13 11.96 -5.19
N ASN A 102 -14.32 11.76 -5.79
CA ASN A 102 -14.63 10.85 -6.89
C ASN A 102 -13.90 11.07 -8.24
N ASP A 103 -12.73 11.65 -8.24
CA ASP A 103 -11.90 11.80 -9.42
C ASP A 103 -10.99 10.57 -9.60
N GLY A 104 -11.41 9.67 -10.49
CA GLY A 104 -10.55 8.58 -10.93
C GLY A 104 -9.32 9.12 -11.69
N MET A 105 -8.43 8.22 -12.08
CA MET A 105 -7.20 8.55 -12.79
C MET A 105 -6.99 7.58 -13.96
N SER A 106 -6.37 8.08 -15.03
CA SER A 106 -6.00 7.21 -16.14
C SER A 106 -4.78 6.35 -15.80
N LEU A 107 -4.67 5.19 -16.42
CA LEU A 107 -3.52 4.30 -16.22
C LEU A 107 -2.21 4.97 -16.65
N ASP A 108 -2.23 5.77 -17.68
CA ASP A 108 -1.06 6.53 -18.15
C ASP A 108 -0.58 7.55 -17.11
N ASP A 109 -1.51 8.30 -16.48
CA ASP A 109 -1.18 9.23 -15.40
C ASP A 109 -0.58 8.49 -14.18
N ILE A 110 -1.16 7.36 -13.79
CA ILE A 110 -0.66 6.50 -12.70
C ILE A 110 0.78 6.08 -12.98
N LEU A 111 1.06 5.57 -14.17
CA LEU A 111 2.40 5.11 -14.56
C LEU A 111 3.40 6.26 -14.68
N THR A 112 2.95 7.43 -15.13
CA THR A 112 3.77 8.65 -15.21
C THR A 112 4.18 9.13 -13.81
N ILE A 113 3.26 9.13 -12.84
CA ILE A 113 3.53 9.48 -11.44
C ILE A 113 4.55 8.50 -10.84
N LEU A 114 4.35 7.21 -11.05
CA LEU A 114 5.24 6.15 -10.56
C LEU A 114 6.63 6.27 -11.15
N LYS A 115 6.75 6.47 -12.48
CA LYS A 115 8.03 6.68 -13.15
C LYS A 115 8.79 7.85 -12.53
N SER A 116 8.13 8.99 -12.36
CA SER A 116 8.74 10.18 -11.76
C SER A 116 9.24 9.94 -10.34
N SER A 117 8.47 9.17 -9.54
CA SER A 117 8.83 8.78 -8.18
C SER A 117 10.02 7.83 -8.14
N LEU A 118 10.03 6.82 -9.01
CA LEU A 118 11.11 5.85 -9.12
C LEU A 118 12.42 6.50 -9.56
N ASP A 119 12.39 7.38 -10.57
CA ASP A 119 13.56 8.13 -11.05
C ASP A 119 14.17 8.98 -9.92
N ALA A 120 13.33 9.56 -9.05
CA ALA A 120 13.78 10.37 -7.91
C ALA A 120 14.37 9.53 -6.76
N SER A 121 13.97 8.26 -6.62
CA SER A 121 14.39 7.36 -5.52
C SER A 121 15.51 6.41 -5.91
N LEU A 122 15.91 6.37 -7.17
CA LEU A 122 16.95 5.47 -7.64
C LEU A 122 18.29 5.69 -6.92
N PRO A 123 18.98 4.62 -6.51
CA PRO A 123 20.32 4.71 -5.97
C PRO A 123 21.29 5.36 -6.97
N LYS A 124 22.26 6.11 -6.47
CA LYS A 124 23.30 6.75 -7.32
C LYS A 124 24.02 5.70 -8.17
N GLY A 125 23.97 5.90 -9.49
CA GLY A 125 24.63 5.02 -10.47
C GLY A 125 23.73 3.97 -11.11
N LYS A 126 22.52 3.72 -10.60
CA LYS A 126 21.51 2.90 -11.30
C LYS A 126 20.75 3.74 -12.33
N ARG A 127 20.41 3.15 -13.47
CA ARG A 127 19.55 3.73 -14.51
C ARG A 127 18.32 2.89 -14.67
N LEU A 128 17.17 3.54 -14.84
CA LEU A 128 15.90 2.88 -15.07
C LEU A 128 15.42 3.15 -16.51
N PHE A 129 15.16 2.09 -17.26
CA PHE A 129 14.40 2.15 -18.50
C PHE A 129 12.98 1.70 -18.23
N PHE A 130 12.04 2.59 -18.45
CA PHE A 130 10.63 2.34 -18.20
C PHE A 130 9.89 2.34 -19.53
N ASN A 131 9.45 1.16 -19.97
CA ASN A 131 8.73 0.96 -21.22
C ASN A 131 7.25 0.72 -20.95
N ILE A 132 6.38 1.58 -21.46
CA ILE A 132 4.94 1.52 -21.27
C ILE A 132 4.30 1.25 -22.64
N GLN A 133 3.49 0.20 -22.73
CA GLN A 133 2.71 -0.17 -23.90
C GLN A 133 1.25 -0.39 -23.47
N LEU A 134 0.39 0.59 -23.75
CA LEU A 134 -1.04 0.52 -23.45
C LEU A 134 -1.80 0.45 -24.78
N GLU A 135 -2.67 -0.56 -24.95
CA GLU A 135 -3.62 -0.62 -26.06
C GLU A 135 -4.77 0.35 -25.84
N GLU A 136 -5.21 0.50 -24.59
CA GLU A 136 -6.21 1.46 -24.16
C GLU A 136 -5.75 2.20 -22.90
N ASN A 137 -6.01 3.51 -22.82
CA ASN A 137 -5.76 4.29 -21.61
C ASN A 137 -6.96 4.15 -20.66
N LEU A 138 -6.96 3.07 -19.88
CA LEU A 138 -8.02 2.75 -18.93
C LEU A 138 -8.13 3.81 -17.82
N TYR A 139 -9.36 4.17 -17.47
CA TYR A 139 -9.66 5.07 -16.37
C TYR A 139 -10.19 4.29 -15.16
N THR A 140 -9.68 4.56 -13.97
CA THR A 140 -10.07 3.84 -12.75
C THR A 140 -10.31 4.77 -11.57
N GLN A 141 -11.28 4.43 -10.75
CA GLN A 141 -11.51 5.07 -9.46
C GLN A 141 -10.59 4.50 -8.37
N ASN A 142 -10.05 3.29 -8.58
CA ASN A 142 -9.15 2.63 -7.63
C ASN A 142 -7.66 3.00 -7.86
N HIS A 143 -7.39 4.24 -8.28
CA HIS A 143 -6.04 4.69 -8.65
C HIS A 143 -5.04 4.59 -7.49
N TYR A 144 -5.44 4.85 -6.24
CA TYR A 144 -4.57 4.68 -5.07
C TYR A 144 -4.12 3.23 -4.86
N LEU A 145 -5.04 2.27 -5.08
CA LEU A 145 -4.72 0.85 -4.98
C LEU A 145 -3.73 0.43 -6.07
N LEU A 146 -3.96 0.87 -7.31
CA LEU A 146 -3.05 0.57 -8.42
C LEU A 146 -1.68 1.23 -8.22
N LEU A 147 -1.62 2.48 -7.75
CA LEU A 147 -0.36 3.13 -7.38
C LEU A 147 0.41 2.30 -6.34
N SER A 148 -0.28 1.81 -5.30
CA SER A 148 0.33 0.98 -4.26
C SER A 148 0.87 -0.33 -4.81
N ILE A 149 0.07 -1.05 -5.61
CA ILE A 149 0.45 -2.34 -6.21
C ILE A 149 1.66 -2.16 -7.12
N PHE A 150 1.60 -1.24 -8.07
CA PHE A 150 2.69 -1.03 -9.01
C PHE A 150 3.96 -0.53 -8.33
N ARG A 151 3.86 0.39 -7.36
CA ARG A 151 5.01 0.85 -6.58
C ARG A 151 5.72 -0.29 -5.90
N ASN A 152 4.98 -1.17 -5.24
CA ASN A 152 5.55 -2.34 -4.57
C ASN A 152 6.20 -3.30 -5.56
N LEU A 153 5.54 -3.58 -6.70
CA LEU A 153 6.10 -4.45 -7.74
C LEU A 153 7.38 -3.88 -8.33
N PHE A 154 7.40 -2.59 -8.65
CA PHE A 154 8.56 -1.93 -9.26
C PHE A 154 9.72 -1.80 -8.28
N ASN A 155 9.46 -1.45 -7.01
CA ASN A 155 10.50 -1.42 -5.99
C ASN A 155 11.13 -2.80 -5.79
N ASN A 156 10.32 -3.85 -5.67
CA ASN A 156 10.81 -5.22 -5.56
C ASN A 156 11.66 -5.63 -6.78
N ALA A 157 11.24 -5.24 -7.99
CA ALA A 157 12.00 -5.51 -9.20
C ALA A 157 13.33 -4.75 -9.23
N ILE A 158 13.35 -3.48 -8.80
CA ILE A 158 14.56 -2.66 -8.71
C ILE A 158 15.54 -3.19 -7.65
N GLU A 159 15.01 -3.63 -6.50
CA GLU A 159 15.81 -4.24 -5.42
C GLU A 159 16.41 -5.59 -5.83
N ALA A 160 15.63 -6.41 -6.53
CA ALA A 160 16.08 -7.73 -7.00
C ALA A 160 17.03 -7.68 -8.21
N ALA A 161 17.11 -6.53 -8.90
CA ALA A 161 17.94 -6.40 -10.09
C ALA A 161 19.42 -6.24 -9.75
N ASP A 162 20.25 -7.22 -10.14
CA ASP A 162 21.70 -7.16 -10.00
C ASP A 162 22.37 -6.32 -11.11
N GLY A 163 21.62 -6.04 -12.19
CA GLY A 163 22.11 -5.34 -13.38
C GLY A 163 21.90 -3.83 -13.37
N ASN A 164 22.62 -3.17 -14.27
CA ASN A 164 22.44 -1.77 -14.59
C ASN A 164 22.59 -1.59 -16.12
N PRO A 165 21.58 -1.13 -16.85
CA PRO A 165 20.31 -0.55 -16.38
C PRO A 165 19.27 -1.59 -15.92
N VAL A 166 18.32 -1.13 -15.10
CA VAL A 166 17.11 -1.89 -14.76
C VAL A 166 16.05 -1.58 -15.82
N GLU A 167 15.46 -2.62 -16.41
CA GLU A 167 14.40 -2.46 -17.40
C GLU A 167 13.06 -2.90 -16.79
N LEU A 168 12.10 -1.97 -16.75
CA LEU A 168 10.72 -2.25 -16.36
C LEU A 168 9.81 -2.09 -17.58
N SER A 169 9.05 -3.12 -17.88
CA SER A 169 8.06 -3.08 -18.97
C SER A 169 6.66 -3.29 -18.42
N VAL A 170 5.76 -2.38 -18.75
CA VAL A 170 4.32 -2.49 -18.45
C VAL A 170 3.60 -2.64 -19.77
N ARG A 171 2.85 -3.72 -19.92
CA ARG A 171 1.99 -3.96 -21.09
C ARG A 171 0.56 -4.17 -20.62
N GLN A 172 -0.36 -3.41 -21.19
CA GLN A 172 -1.79 -3.60 -21.04
C GLN A 172 -2.36 -4.03 -22.38
N SER A 173 -3.13 -5.11 -22.39
CA SER A 173 -3.87 -5.59 -23.54
C SER A 173 -5.34 -5.79 -23.13
N SER A 174 -6.24 -5.44 -24.04
CA SER A 174 -7.67 -5.69 -23.90
C SER A 174 -8.01 -7.04 -24.55
N THR A 175 -8.56 -7.98 -23.78
CA THR A 175 -9.13 -9.21 -24.32
C THR A 175 -10.64 -9.05 -24.34
N ASP A 176 -11.23 -8.96 -25.54
CA ASP A 176 -12.68 -9.08 -25.70
C ASP A 176 -13.11 -10.45 -25.17
N SER A 177 -13.74 -10.46 -24.00
CA SER A 177 -14.48 -11.63 -23.53
C SER A 177 -15.84 -11.62 -24.23
N SER A 178 -15.93 -12.39 -25.32
CA SER A 178 -17.19 -12.73 -25.99
C SER A 178 -18.10 -13.52 -25.08
#